data_0955b497e6a69823f417a178e34269e6
#
_entry.id   0955b497e6a69823f417a178e34269e6
#
_cell.length_a   1.000
_cell.length_b   1.000
_cell.length_c   1.000
_cell.angle_alpha   90.00
_cell.angle_beta   90.00
_cell.angle_gamma   90.00
#
_symmetry.space_group_name_H-M   'P 1'
#
loop_
_entity.id
_entity.type
_entity.pdbx_description
1 polymer ?
#
loop_
_entity_poly.entity_id
_entity_poly.type
_entity_poly.pdbx_seq_one_letter_code
_entity_poly.pdbx_strand_id
1 'polypeptide(L)'
;VFWHGTVMPVLYTICTCHPKTIGEWPAKPLLEFIRQLTEGEALLRMKGGTPALVNRLIEGIAIHSGSPVHKVEEQGDKILVENEQGESQFFDRVVIATPTPVIENFLKQPQFADDLALLKKFRFEQGDLVIHTDPIVMPQRRKDWAVLSYMMDRNFSRQQFTVWINSIEPSLVGKNAVFQTWCPVIDIDPK
;
A
#
# COMPACT_ATOMS: atom_id res chain seq x y z
N VAL A 1 26.81 9.46 -0.41
CA VAL A 1 26.57 8.34 -1.34
C VAL A 1 25.93 7.17 -0.62
N PHE A 2 26.55 6.56 0.42
CA PHE A 2 26.06 5.35 1.09
C PHE A 2 24.61 5.49 1.61
N TRP A 3 24.30 6.55 2.36
CA TRP A 3 22.95 6.78 2.90
C TRP A 3 21.90 6.87 1.79
N HIS A 4 22.11 7.80 0.85
CA HIS A 4 21.11 8.03 -0.23
C HIS A 4 21.13 6.97 -1.32
N GLY A 5 22.25 6.31 -1.56
CA GLY A 5 22.40 5.34 -2.65
C GLY A 5 22.16 3.89 -2.23
N THR A 6 22.12 3.58 -0.93
CA THR A 6 21.97 2.21 -0.44
C THR A 6 20.87 2.09 0.61
N VAL A 7 20.94 2.88 1.67
CA VAL A 7 20.00 2.73 2.80
C VAL A 7 18.61 3.28 2.45
N MET A 8 18.55 4.50 1.90
CA MET A 8 17.27 5.13 1.57
C MET A 8 16.43 4.37 0.54
N PRO A 9 16.99 3.78 -0.53
CA PRO A 9 16.21 2.96 -1.46
C PRO A 9 15.53 1.77 -0.79
N VAL A 10 16.22 1.11 0.13
CA VAL A 10 15.64 -0.01 0.90
C VAL A 10 14.49 0.48 1.78
N LEU A 11 14.70 1.56 2.51
CA LEU A 11 13.66 2.16 3.36
C LEU A 11 12.46 2.64 2.54
N TYR A 12 12.71 3.30 1.41
CA TYR A 12 11.66 3.74 0.49
C TYR A 12 10.78 2.58 0.00
N THR A 13 11.40 1.47 -0.37
CA THR A 13 10.67 0.27 -0.83
C THR A 13 9.77 -0.31 0.26
N ILE A 14 10.26 -0.33 1.49
CA ILE A 14 9.55 -0.95 2.61
C ILE A 14 8.47 -0.01 3.15
N CYS A 15 8.81 1.27 3.28
CA CYS A 15 7.93 2.27 3.88
C CYS A 15 6.96 2.90 2.88
N THR A 16 7.21 2.77 1.57
CA THR A 16 6.40 3.31 0.47
C THR A 16 6.03 4.79 0.63
N CYS A 17 6.93 5.58 1.24
CA CYS A 17 6.74 7.02 1.46
C CYS A 17 7.96 7.82 1.01
N HIS A 18 7.77 9.13 0.78
CA HIS A 18 8.82 9.99 0.26
C HIS A 18 10.06 9.99 1.17
N PRO A 19 11.31 10.02 0.63
CA PRO A 19 12.54 10.01 1.42
C PRO A 19 12.61 11.09 2.51
N LYS A 20 12.05 12.27 2.24
CA LYS A 20 11.95 13.34 3.25
C LYS A 20 11.13 12.90 4.46
N THR A 21 9.99 12.25 4.24
CA THR A 21 9.12 11.73 5.30
C THR A 21 9.81 10.67 6.13
N ILE A 22 10.58 9.77 5.49
CA ILE A 22 11.40 8.78 6.20
C ILE A 22 12.43 9.47 7.11
N GLY A 23 13.04 10.56 6.65
CA GLY A 23 14.00 11.35 7.43
C GLY A 23 13.40 12.03 8.68
N GLU A 24 12.07 12.21 8.72
CA GLU A 24 11.34 12.77 9.85
C GLU A 24 10.93 11.71 10.90
N TRP A 25 11.11 10.42 10.60
CA TRP A 25 10.70 9.35 11.50
C TRP A 25 11.58 9.26 12.73
N PRO A 26 11.02 8.87 13.89
CA PRO A 26 11.82 8.60 15.08
C PRO A 26 12.85 7.49 14.81
N ALA A 27 14.12 7.77 15.08
CA ALA A 27 15.22 6.85 14.75
C ALA A 27 15.09 5.48 15.42
N LYS A 28 14.64 5.43 16.69
CA LYS A 28 14.57 4.17 17.44
C LYS A 28 13.61 3.15 16.82
N PRO A 29 12.32 3.44 16.52
CA PRO A 29 11.44 2.50 15.85
C PRO A 29 11.96 2.09 14.46
N LEU A 30 12.55 3.03 13.72
CA LEU A 30 13.11 2.75 12.40
C LEU A 30 14.27 1.76 12.47
N LEU A 31 15.20 1.93 13.41
CA LEU A 31 16.32 1.02 13.61
C LEU A 31 15.87 -0.37 14.10
N GLU A 32 14.88 -0.42 14.99
CA GLU A 32 14.28 -1.69 15.41
C GLU A 32 13.62 -2.43 14.25
N PHE A 33 12.93 -1.72 13.39
CA PHE A 33 12.34 -2.28 12.19
C PHE A 33 13.40 -2.83 11.22
N ILE A 34 14.47 -2.07 10.95
CA ILE A 34 15.60 -2.54 10.12
C ILE A 34 16.24 -3.79 10.74
N ARG A 35 16.43 -3.82 12.06
CA ARG A 35 16.96 -4.99 12.75
C ARG A 35 16.09 -6.22 12.55
N GLN A 36 14.78 -6.10 12.73
CA GLN A 36 13.84 -7.20 12.50
C GLN A 36 13.88 -7.73 11.06
N LEU A 37 14.06 -6.85 10.07
CA LEU A 37 14.20 -7.27 8.66
C LEU A 37 15.50 -8.02 8.39
N THR A 38 16.59 -7.67 9.09
CA THR A 38 17.91 -8.30 8.89
C THR A 38 18.11 -9.57 9.71
N GLU A 39 17.46 -9.66 10.87
CA GLU A 39 17.55 -10.81 11.78
C GLU A 39 16.35 -11.78 11.63
N GLY A 40 15.33 -11.38 10.84
CA GLY A 40 14.10 -12.14 10.66
C GLY A 40 14.27 -13.40 9.80
N GLU A 41 13.25 -14.23 9.83
CA GLU A 41 13.14 -15.40 8.97
C GLU A 41 12.94 -14.99 7.49
N ALA A 42 13.07 -15.96 6.58
CA ALA A 42 12.85 -15.75 5.16
C ALA A 42 11.46 -15.16 4.87
N LEU A 43 11.40 -14.21 3.92
CA LEU A 43 10.14 -13.69 3.44
C LEU A 43 9.37 -14.80 2.73
N LEU A 44 8.15 -15.05 3.21
CA LEU A 44 7.26 -16.04 2.66
C LEU A 44 6.14 -15.38 1.85
N ARG A 45 5.72 -16.05 0.80
CA ARG A 45 4.54 -15.68 0.02
C ARG A 45 3.44 -16.72 0.20
N MET A 46 2.21 -16.24 0.36
CA MET A 46 1.07 -17.13 0.46
C MET A 46 0.76 -17.78 -0.88
N LYS A 47 0.60 -19.12 -0.88
CA LYS A 47 0.12 -19.85 -2.05
C LYS A 47 -1.31 -19.41 -2.39
N GLY A 48 -1.53 -19.02 -3.65
CA GLY A 48 -2.81 -18.49 -4.12
C GLY A 48 -2.98 -16.98 -3.91
N GLY A 49 -1.96 -16.31 -3.34
CA GLY A 49 -1.91 -14.84 -3.18
C GLY A 49 -2.95 -14.28 -2.22
N THR A 50 -3.12 -12.97 -2.24
CA THR A 50 -4.10 -12.24 -1.40
C THR A 50 -5.54 -12.75 -1.56
N PRO A 51 -6.04 -13.09 -2.76
CA PRO A 51 -7.41 -13.60 -2.90
C PRO A 51 -7.67 -14.85 -2.08
N ALA A 52 -6.72 -15.79 -1.99
CA ALA A 52 -6.88 -17.00 -1.19
C ALA A 52 -7.04 -16.69 0.31
N LEU A 53 -6.27 -15.71 0.81
CA LEU A 53 -6.41 -15.24 2.18
C LEU A 53 -7.76 -14.56 2.42
N VAL A 54 -8.13 -13.62 1.55
CA VAL A 54 -9.38 -12.87 1.68
C VAL A 54 -10.56 -13.84 1.67
N ASN A 55 -10.64 -14.76 0.70
CA ASN A 55 -11.72 -15.73 0.63
C ASN A 55 -11.84 -16.58 1.90
N ARG A 56 -10.70 -16.93 2.50
CA ARG A 56 -10.69 -17.69 3.76
C ARG A 56 -11.18 -16.84 4.95
N LEU A 57 -10.81 -15.58 4.99
CA LEU A 57 -11.19 -14.67 6.09
C LEU A 57 -12.69 -14.30 6.06
N ILE A 58 -13.27 -14.19 4.86
CA ILE A 58 -14.68 -13.80 4.70
C ILE A 58 -15.64 -15.01 4.65
N GLU A 59 -15.13 -16.22 4.80
CA GLU A 59 -15.96 -17.43 4.80
C GLU A 59 -17.06 -17.34 5.88
N GLY A 60 -18.31 -17.42 5.47
CA GLY A 60 -19.48 -17.31 6.36
C GLY A 60 -19.86 -15.86 6.73
N ILE A 61 -19.22 -14.85 6.17
CA ILE A 61 -19.55 -13.43 6.39
C ILE A 61 -20.34 -12.92 5.18
N ALA A 62 -21.43 -12.21 5.42
CA ALA A 62 -22.16 -11.52 4.35
C ALA A 62 -21.33 -10.33 3.84
N ILE A 63 -21.04 -10.30 2.54
CA ILE A 63 -20.25 -9.27 1.88
C ILE A 63 -21.14 -8.51 0.90
N HIS A 64 -21.16 -7.19 1.03
CA HIS A 64 -21.87 -6.28 0.13
C HIS A 64 -20.85 -5.48 -0.69
N SER A 65 -20.44 -6.05 -1.83
CA SER A 65 -19.51 -5.38 -2.76
C SER A 65 -20.25 -4.36 -3.63
N GLY A 66 -19.54 -3.30 -4.06
CA GLY A 66 -20.14 -2.25 -4.89
C GLY A 66 -21.16 -1.38 -4.16
N SER A 67 -21.09 -1.35 -2.82
CA SER A 67 -22.00 -0.63 -1.94
C SER A 67 -21.23 0.39 -1.09
N PRO A 68 -20.76 1.49 -1.70
CA PRO A 68 -19.98 2.49 -0.97
C PRO A 68 -20.84 3.15 0.11
N VAL A 69 -20.30 3.18 1.32
CA VAL A 69 -20.94 3.82 2.47
C VAL A 69 -20.75 5.33 2.37
N HIS A 70 -21.84 6.10 2.48
CA HIS A 70 -21.77 7.56 2.49
C HIS A 70 -22.21 8.17 3.83
N LYS A 71 -22.81 7.37 4.72
CA LYS A 71 -23.29 7.86 6.00
C LYS A 71 -23.18 6.79 7.08
N VAL A 72 -22.65 7.18 8.22
CA VAL A 72 -22.64 6.40 9.47
C VAL A 72 -23.07 7.32 10.60
N GLU A 73 -24.14 6.96 11.31
CA GLU A 73 -24.71 7.77 12.39
C GLU A 73 -25.09 6.93 13.60
N GLU A 74 -24.79 7.43 14.79
CA GLU A 74 -25.36 6.89 16.02
C GLU A 74 -26.82 7.38 16.17
N GLN A 75 -27.73 6.43 16.36
CA GLN A 75 -29.14 6.69 16.62
C GLN A 75 -29.61 5.85 17.81
N GLY A 76 -29.62 6.47 18.99
CA GLY A 76 -29.92 5.78 20.25
C GLY A 76 -28.81 4.75 20.59
N ASP A 77 -29.20 3.50 20.72
CA ASP A 77 -28.32 2.37 21.04
C ASP A 77 -27.81 1.61 19.80
N LYS A 78 -28.14 2.11 18.60
CA LYS A 78 -27.78 1.51 17.31
C LYS A 78 -27.00 2.47 16.42
N ILE A 79 -26.34 1.92 15.43
CA ILE A 79 -25.60 2.67 14.43
C ILE A 79 -26.24 2.42 13.07
N LEU A 80 -26.73 3.50 12.45
CA LEU A 80 -27.24 3.49 11.08
C LEU A 80 -26.06 3.55 10.11
N VAL A 81 -26.03 2.63 9.18
CA VAL A 81 -25.11 2.66 8.02
C VAL A 81 -25.96 2.76 6.75
N GLU A 82 -25.66 3.75 5.91
CA GLU A 82 -26.35 4.00 4.65
C GLU A 82 -25.35 4.07 3.50
N ASN A 83 -25.68 3.43 2.37
CA ASN A 83 -24.87 3.45 1.15
C ASN A 83 -25.31 4.55 0.18
N GLU A 84 -24.55 4.78 -0.88
CA GLU A 84 -24.86 5.78 -1.92
C GLU A 84 -26.16 5.49 -2.69
N GLN A 85 -26.68 4.27 -2.64
CA GLN A 85 -27.94 3.87 -3.26
C GLN A 85 -29.16 4.17 -2.36
N GLY A 86 -28.93 4.68 -1.15
CA GLY A 86 -29.99 4.98 -0.18
C GLY A 86 -30.47 3.75 0.60
N GLU A 87 -29.80 2.62 0.48
CA GLU A 87 -30.07 1.45 1.30
C GLU A 87 -29.46 1.66 2.68
N SER A 88 -30.21 1.37 3.73
CA SER A 88 -29.76 1.57 5.11
C SER A 88 -30.02 0.36 5.99
N GLN A 89 -29.13 0.15 6.96
CA GLN A 89 -29.24 -0.92 7.95
C GLN A 89 -28.73 -0.46 9.31
N PHE A 90 -29.35 -0.97 10.39
CA PHE A 90 -28.91 -0.74 11.76
C PHE A 90 -28.02 -1.86 12.27
N PHE A 91 -26.97 -1.48 12.97
CA PHE A 91 -26.02 -2.38 13.60
C PHE A 91 -25.84 -2.05 15.08
N ASP A 92 -25.45 -3.03 15.88
CA ASP A 92 -25.04 -2.83 17.29
C ASP A 92 -23.66 -2.18 17.39
N ARG A 93 -22.77 -2.49 16.44
CA ARG A 93 -21.39 -1.98 16.37
C ARG A 93 -20.94 -1.90 14.92
N VAL A 94 -20.10 -0.91 14.65
CA VAL A 94 -19.45 -0.71 13.35
C VAL A 94 -17.94 -0.61 13.55
N VAL A 95 -17.17 -1.32 12.73
CA VAL A 95 -15.72 -1.17 12.63
C VAL A 95 -15.41 -0.51 11.31
N ILE A 96 -14.77 0.66 11.34
CA ILE A 96 -14.35 1.40 10.16
C ILE A 96 -12.90 1.00 9.85
N ALA A 97 -12.69 0.28 8.75
CA ALA A 97 -11.38 -0.21 8.30
C ALA A 97 -10.96 0.42 6.96
N THR A 98 -11.35 1.67 6.73
CA THR A 98 -10.96 2.45 5.54
C THR A 98 -9.77 3.36 5.86
N PRO A 99 -9.03 3.84 4.84
CA PRO A 99 -8.04 4.89 5.03
C PRO A 99 -8.64 6.13 5.70
N THR A 100 -7.92 6.72 6.67
CA THR A 100 -8.44 7.81 7.49
C THR A 100 -8.91 9.04 6.69
N PRO A 101 -8.33 9.44 5.54
CA PRO A 101 -8.79 10.59 4.78
C PRO A 101 -10.23 10.50 4.26
N VAL A 102 -10.78 9.28 4.13
CA VAL A 102 -12.14 9.11 3.60
C VAL A 102 -13.20 9.04 4.70
N ILE A 103 -12.82 8.88 5.97
CA ILE A 103 -13.74 8.69 7.10
C ILE A 103 -14.66 9.91 7.27
N GLU A 104 -14.15 11.12 7.12
CA GLU A 104 -14.91 12.35 7.24
C GLU A 104 -16.02 12.51 6.16
N ASN A 105 -15.95 11.73 5.09
CA ASN A 105 -16.99 11.78 4.05
C ASN A 105 -18.31 11.19 4.52
N PHE A 106 -18.27 10.23 5.46
CA PHE A 106 -19.46 9.52 5.93
C PHE A 106 -19.69 9.59 7.45
N LEU A 107 -18.68 9.97 8.26
CA LEU A 107 -18.80 10.15 9.71
C LEU A 107 -18.82 11.65 10.03
N LYS A 108 -20.01 12.25 10.13
CA LYS A 108 -20.19 13.71 10.18
C LYS A 108 -20.79 14.24 11.49
N GLN A 109 -21.18 13.37 12.41
CA GLN A 109 -21.82 13.79 13.66
C GLN A 109 -20.83 14.54 14.56
N PRO A 110 -21.24 15.63 15.24
CA PRO A 110 -20.36 16.49 16.02
C PRO A 110 -19.60 15.79 17.16
N GLN A 111 -20.18 14.75 17.75
CA GLN A 111 -19.52 13.98 18.80
C GLN A 111 -18.20 13.30 18.36
N PHE A 112 -18.01 13.07 17.06
CA PHE A 112 -16.77 12.50 16.51
C PHE A 112 -15.74 13.55 16.08
N ALA A 113 -15.96 14.84 16.36
CA ALA A 113 -15.08 15.90 15.90
C ALA A 113 -13.64 15.74 16.41
N ASP A 114 -13.47 15.38 17.69
CA ASP A 114 -12.15 15.18 18.29
C ASP A 114 -11.44 13.95 17.73
N ASP A 115 -12.18 12.85 17.49
CA ASP A 115 -11.66 11.64 16.87
C ASP A 115 -11.19 11.91 15.43
N LEU A 116 -12.00 12.63 14.66
CA LEU A 116 -11.66 13.04 13.29
C LEU A 116 -10.43 13.97 13.28
N ALA A 117 -10.33 14.89 14.25
CA ALA A 117 -9.15 15.75 14.39
C ALA A 117 -7.88 14.94 14.71
N LEU A 118 -8.01 13.87 15.50
CA LEU A 118 -6.91 12.95 15.78
C LEU A 118 -6.53 12.14 14.54
N LEU A 119 -7.51 11.60 13.82
CA LEU A 119 -7.30 10.83 12.59
C LEU A 119 -6.62 11.64 11.49
N LYS A 120 -6.90 12.94 11.38
CA LYS A 120 -6.23 13.86 10.44
C LYS A 120 -4.72 14.04 10.69
N LYS A 121 -4.21 13.64 11.85
CA LYS A 121 -2.76 13.64 12.11
C LYS A 121 -2.01 12.53 11.38
N PHE A 122 -2.71 11.48 10.95
CA PHE A 122 -2.12 10.45 10.08
C PHE A 122 -1.98 11.01 8.67
N ARG A 123 -0.74 11.17 8.22
CA ARG A 123 -0.43 11.66 6.89
C ARG A 123 -0.45 10.52 5.89
N PHE A 124 -1.04 10.78 4.72
CA PHE A 124 -1.03 9.89 3.58
C PHE A 124 -0.29 10.56 2.43
N GLU A 125 0.54 9.81 1.77
CA GLU A 125 1.22 10.23 0.55
C GLU A 125 0.60 9.52 -0.64
N GLN A 126 0.54 10.23 -1.77
CA GLN A 126 0.13 9.64 -3.04
C GLN A 126 1.37 9.23 -3.81
N GLY A 127 1.29 8.10 -4.51
CA GLY A 127 2.33 7.59 -5.38
C GLY A 127 1.73 6.84 -6.56
N ASP A 128 2.40 6.93 -7.70
CA ASP A 128 1.99 6.24 -8.90
C ASP A 128 2.50 4.79 -8.88
N LEU A 129 1.61 3.86 -9.18
CA LEU A 129 1.93 2.46 -9.38
C LEU A 129 1.61 2.08 -10.82
N VAL A 130 2.61 1.64 -11.56
CA VAL A 130 2.47 1.25 -12.96
C VAL A 130 2.75 -0.24 -13.11
N ILE A 131 1.81 -0.97 -13.71
CA ILE A 131 2.00 -2.35 -14.18
C ILE A 131 2.30 -2.29 -15.68
N HIS A 132 3.43 -2.84 -16.10
CA HIS A 132 3.89 -2.71 -17.49
C HIS A 132 4.77 -3.89 -17.90
N THR A 133 5.12 -3.93 -19.19
CA THR A 133 6.03 -4.93 -19.79
C THR A 133 7.33 -4.33 -20.31
N ASP A 134 7.51 -3.02 -20.19
CA ASP A 134 8.69 -2.32 -20.68
C ASP A 134 9.92 -2.65 -19.82
N PRO A 135 10.99 -3.27 -20.38
CA PRO A 135 12.18 -3.63 -19.62
C PRO A 135 13.14 -2.46 -19.37
N ILE A 136 12.82 -1.23 -19.79
CA ILE A 136 13.70 -0.05 -19.63
C ILE A 136 14.09 0.21 -18.16
N VAL A 137 13.25 -0.24 -17.22
CA VAL A 137 13.46 -0.12 -15.76
C VAL A 137 14.46 -1.14 -15.21
N MET A 138 14.90 -2.10 -16.02
CA MET A 138 15.76 -3.20 -15.61
C MET A 138 17.19 -3.04 -16.16
N PRO A 139 18.20 -3.70 -15.56
CA PRO A 139 19.53 -3.77 -16.15
C PRO A 139 19.50 -4.31 -17.57
N GLN A 140 20.39 -3.82 -18.44
CA GLN A 140 20.46 -4.24 -19.85
C GLN A 140 20.66 -5.76 -20.03
N ARG A 141 21.48 -6.37 -19.15
CA ARG A 141 21.71 -7.81 -19.23
C ARG A 141 20.70 -8.55 -18.33
N ARG A 142 19.89 -9.41 -18.94
CA ARG A 142 18.85 -10.17 -18.23
C ARG A 142 19.40 -11.00 -17.03
N LYS A 143 20.64 -11.46 -17.11
CA LYS A 143 21.27 -12.20 -16.01
C LYS A 143 21.49 -11.36 -14.73
N ASP A 144 21.45 -10.04 -14.87
CA ASP A 144 21.62 -9.11 -13.76
C ASP A 144 20.26 -8.65 -13.18
N TRP A 145 19.15 -9.18 -13.71
CA TRP A 145 17.83 -8.86 -13.20
C TRP A 145 17.63 -9.46 -11.80
N ALA A 146 17.19 -8.63 -10.87
CA ALA A 146 16.81 -9.03 -9.54
C ALA A 146 15.28 -8.95 -9.38
N VAL A 147 14.76 -9.60 -8.35
CA VAL A 147 13.33 -9.49 -7.96
C VAL A 147 12.94 -8.05 -7.74
N LEU A 148 13.80 -7.31 -7.06
CA LEU A 148 13.67 -5.88 -6.77
C LEU A 148 14.83 -5.11 -7.41
N SER A 149 14.49 -4.06 -8.14
CA SER A 149 15.44 -3.14 -8.74
C SER A 149 15.10 -1.71 -8.33
N TYR A 150 16.13 -0.92 -8.03
CA TYR A 150 16.00 0.48 -7.67
C TYR A 150 16.61 1.36 -8.74
N MET A 151 15.96 2.49 -8.98
CA MET A 151 16.53 3.56 -9.81
C MET A 151 16.30 4.89 -9.11
N MET A 152 17.28 5.78 -9.21
CA MET A 152 17.23 7.12 -8.63
C MET A 152 17.64 8.14 -9.67
N ASP A 153 17.13 9.35 -9.53
CA ASP A 153 17.67 10.48 -10.27
C ASP A 153 19.10 10.83 -9.77
N ARG A 154 19.81 11.64 -10.55
CA ARG A 154 21.21 12.02 -10.24
C ARG A 154 21.37 12.77 -8.93
N ASN A 155 20.31 13.42 -8.47
CA ASN A 155 20.32 14.26 -7.27
C ASN A 155 19.79 13.50 -6.03
N PHE A 156 19.43 12.23 -6.17
CA PHE A 156 18.80 11.40 -5.13
C PHE A 156 17.50 12.01 -4.57
N SER A 157 16.81 12.84 -5.36
CA SER A 157 15.57 13.50 -4.96
C SER A 157 14.34 12.66 -5.26
N ARG A 158 14.41 11.84 -6.31
CA ARG A 158 13.37 10.92 -6.73
C ARG A 158 13.93 9.52 -6.83
N GLN A 159 13.16 8.56 -6.40
CA GLN A 159 13.52 7.15 -6.53
C GLN A 159 12.29 6.35 -6.92
N GLN A 160 12.53 5.31 -7.71
CA GLN A 160 11.57 4.28 -8.04
C GLN A 160 12.05 2.94 -7.55
N PHE A 161 11.15 2.02 -7.31
CA PHE A 161 11.50 0.62 -7.23
C PHE A 161 10.60 -0.20 -8.16
N THR A 162 11.19 -1.23 -8.71
CA THR A 162 10.51 -2.13 -9.65
C THR A 162 10.56 -3.54 -9.12
N VAL A 163 9.41 -4.19 -9.11
CA VAL A 163 9.29 -5.64 -8.83
C VAL A 163 9.16 -6.37 -10.16
N TRP A 164 10.02 -7.32 -10.43
CA TRP A 164 9.86 -8.25 -11.53
C TRP A 164 8.90 -9.37 -11.12
N ILE A 165 7.64 -9.23 -11.51
CA ILE A 165 6.51 -10.06 -11.03
C ILE A 165 6.70 -11.54 -11.40
N ASN A 166 7.22 -11.85 -12.61
CA ASN A 166 7.42 -13.26 -13.02
C ASN A 166 8.36 -14.04 -12.10
N SER A 167 9.24 -13.36 -11.37
CA SER A 167 10.17 -14.03 -10.44
C SER A 167 9.51 -14.48 -9.14
N ILE A 168 8.32 -13.94 -8.82
CA ILE A 168 7.60 -14.21 -7.59
C ILE A 168 6.20 -14.80 -7.83
N GLU A 169 5.69 -14.76 -9.07
CA GLU A 169 4.38 -15.28 -9.44
C GLU A 169 4.52 -16.52 -10.34
N PRO A 170 4.35 -17.74 -9.80
CA PRO A 170 4.57 -18.97 -10.55
C PRO A 170 3.72 -19.10 -11.81
N SER A 171 2.52 -18.49 -11.84
CA SER A 171 1.62 -18.51 -13.01
C SER A 171 2.15 -17.72 -14.21
N LEU A 172 3.16 -16.87 -14.00
CA LEU A 172 3.81 -16.04 -15.03
C LEU A 172 5.19 -16.55 -15.46
N VAL A 173 5.65 -17.69 -14.93
CA VAL A 173 6.92 -18.29 -15.36
C VAL A 173 6.86 -18.64 -16.84
N GLY A 174 7.90 -18.26 -17.59
CA GLY A 174 7.99 -18.51 -19.04
C GLY A 174 7.15 -17.59 -19.92
N LYS A 175 6.37 -16.66 -19.34
CA LYS A 175 5.61 -15.65 -20.07
C LYS A 175 6.43 -14.38 -20.27
N ASN A 176 5.86 -13.42 -21.01
CA ASN A 176 6.44 -12.07 -21.16
C ASN A 176 6.72 -11.47 -19.77
N ALA A 177 7.79 -10.69 -19.68
CA ALA A 177 8.14 -10.04 -18.44
C ALA A 177 7.05 -9.03 -18.04
N VAL A 178 6.65 -9.08 -16.77
CA VAL A 178 5.70 -8.14 -16.17
C VAL A 178 6.40 -7.48 -15.00
N PHE A 179 6.30 -6.17 -14.95
CA PHE A 179 6.90 -5.33 -13.91
C PHE A 179 5.83 -4.53 -13.19
N GLN A 180 6.08 -4.31 -11.92
CA GLN A 180 5.34 -3.38 -11.09
C GLN A 180 6.31 -2.30 -10.62
N THR A 181 6.13 -1.07 -11.09
CA THR A 181 7.02 0.05 -10.77
C THR A 181 6.29 1.11 -9.97
N TRP A 182 6.86 1.46 -8.84
CA TRP A 182 6.39 2.53 -7.94
C TRP A 182 7.14 3.82 -8.24
N CYS A 183 6.38 4.91 -8.37
CA CYS A 183 6.86 6.28 -8.58
C CYS A 183 7.94 6.37 -9.68
N PRO A 184 7.64 6.02 -10.92
CA PRO A 184 8.60 6.02 -12.01
C PRO A 184 9.39 7.32 -12.10
N VAL A 185 10.72 7.23 -12.24
CA VAL A 185 11.59 8.38 -12.46
C VAL A 185 11.97 8.55 -13.93
N ILE A 186 11.55 7.61 -14.77
CA ILE A 186 11.70 7.61 -16.23
C ILE A 186 10.36 7.30 -16.86
N ASP A 187 10.20 7.69 -18.12
CA ASP A 187 9.00 7.36 -18.89
C ASP A 187 8.97 5.87 -19.19
N ILE A 188 7.84 5.24 -18.95
CA ILE A 188 7.58 3.82 -19.16
C ILE A 188 6.54 3.69 -20.25
N ASP A 189 6.80 2.83 -21.26
CA ASP A 189 5.80 2.46 -22.25
C ASP A 189 4.77 1.50 -21.59
N PRO A 190 3.50 1.89 -21.50
CA PRO A 190 2.48 1.08 -20.81
C PRO A 190 2.01 -0.15 -21.60
N LYS A 191 2.61 -0.47 -22.75
CA LYS A 191 2.23 -1.62 -23.60
C LYS A 191 2.53 -2.97 -22.98
#